data_72be8607e189c2809f9df9cd04a61aeb
#
_entry.id   72be8607e189c2809f9df9cd04a61aeb
#
_cell.length_a   1.000
_cell.length_b   1.000
_cell.length_c   1.000
_cell.angle_alpha   90.00
_cell.angle_beta   90.00
_cell.angle_gamma   90.00
#
_symmetry.space_group_name_H-M   'P 1'
#
loop_
_entity.id
_entity.type
_entity.pdbx_description
1 polymer ?
#
loop_
_entity_poly.entity_id
_entity_poly.type
_entity_poly.pdbx_seq_one_letter_code
_entity_poly.pdbx_strand_id
1 'polypeptide(L)'
;MRGDPSPRMMQRRATSTIRVDEGLVLRPASKSHIAEIVEAFEETWPDVMRAMPWINPDMEIRPQIEDFIRDTERKGRSGLLHHWVMIRPWDGFVIGLVGFDRVTRSKRATWNLGYWVRSSEQRHGYARRSID
;
A
#
# COMPACT_ATOMS: atom_id res chain seq x y z
N MET A 1 -28.72 9.38 14.86
CA MET A 1 -28.36 9.21 14.26
C MET A 1 -28.35 9.11 13.83
N ARG A 2 -28.18 9.20 13.81
CA ARG A 2 -27.82 9.16 13.14
C ARG A 2 -27.32 9.31 12.67
N GLY A 3 -27.04 9.47 12.73
CA GLY A 3 -26.45 9.57 12.08
C GLY A 3 -25.79 9.79 12.01
N ASP A 4 -25.59 9.97 12.32
CA ASP A 4 -24.82 10.12 11.97
C ASP A 4 -24.04 9.69 11.92
N PRO A 5 -24.02 9.32 12.23
CA PRO A 5 -22.83 8.54 12.12
C PRO A 5 -21.97 8.94 10.97
N SER A 6 -22.49 9.59 10.15
CA SER A 6 -21.76 9.99 8.96
C SER A 6 -20.42 10.61 9.24
N PRO A 7 -20.27 11.52 10.18
CA PRO A 7 -18.96 12.09 10.46
C PRO A 7 -17.92 11.04 10.81
N ARG A 8 -18.33 10.06 11.59
CA ARG A 8 -17.42 9.00 11.98
C ARG A 8 -17.05 8.13 10.79
N MET A 9 -17.99 7.88 9.90
CA MET A 9 -17.70 7.12 8.70
C MET A 9 -16.70 7.84 7.82
N MET A 10 -16.83 9.14 7.71
CA MET A 10 -15.91 9.92 6.91
C MET A 10 -14.54 9.98 7.52
N GLN A 11 -14.43 9.90 8.84
CA GLN A 11 -13.17 9.96 9.54
C GLN A 11 -12.42 8.64 9.56
N ARG A 12 -13.12 7.56 9.30
CA ARG A 12 -12.53 6.24 9.42
C ARG A 12 -11.37 6.03 8.47
N ARG A 13 -11.50 6.55 7.27
CA ARG A 13 -10.49 6.28 6.26
C ARG A 13 -10.35 7.42 5.30
N ALA A 14 -9.13 7.91 5.22
CA ALA A 14 -8.73 8.75 4.12
C ALA A 14 -8.38 7.91 2.90
N THR A 15 -8.01 6.64 3.13
CA THR A 15 -7.65 5.70 2.06
C THR A 15 -8.84 4.78 1.80
N SER A 16 -9.29 4.69 0.57
CA SER A 16 -10.44 3.87 0.20
C SER A 16 -10.08 2.86 -0.88
N THR A 17 -10.91 1.83 -1.01
CA THR A 17 -10.74 0.82 -2.05
C THR A 17 -11.01 1.45 -3.43
N ILE A 18 -10.15 1.14 -4.39
CA ILE A 18 -10.26 1.64 -5.75
C ILE A 18 -10.27 0.45 -6.70
N ARG A 19 -11.35 0.33 -7.46
CA ARG A 19 -11.40 -0.66 -8.52
C ARG A 19 -10.85 -0.03 -9.79
N VAL A 20 -9.66 -0.48 -10.20
CA VAL A 20 -8.99 0.09 -11.37
C VAL A 20 -9.61 -0.43 -12.66
N ASP A 21 -9.73 -1.75 -12.75
CA ASP A 21 -10.37 -2.40 -13.89
C ASP A 21 -10.76 -3.84 -13.47
N GLU A 22 -11.13 -4.67 -14.42
CA GLU A 22 -11.59 -6.03 -14.14
C GLU A 22 -10.47 -6.91 -13.58
N GLY A 23 -9.23 -6.56 -13.81
CA GLY A 23 -8.08 -7.35 -13.38
C GLY A 23 -7.30 -6.77 -12.21
N LEU A 24 -7.73 -5.64 -11.67
CA LEU A 24 -6.94 -4.97 -10.63
C LEU A 24 -7.81 -4.17 -9.68
N VAL A 25 -7.66 -4.44 -8.40
CA VAL A 25 -8.28 -3.68 -7.32
C VAL A 25 -7.19 -3.21 -6.38
N LEU A 26 -7.29 -1.97 -5.93
CA LEU A 26 -6.41 -1.41 -4.92
C LEU A 26 -7.19 -1.37 -3.61
N ARG A 27 -6.71 -2.10 -2.62
CA ARG A 27 -7.32 -2.10 -1.29
C ARG A 27 -6.39 -1.43 -0.30
N PRO A 28 -6.92 -0.67 0.65
CA PRO A 28 -6.06 -0.07 1.68
C PRO A 28 -5.21 -1.15 2.33
N ALA A 29 -3.91 -0.90 2.44
CA ALA A 29 -3.00 -1.85 3.07
C ALA A 29 -3.41 -2.05 4.52
N SER A 30 -3.52 -3.29 4.95
CA SER A 30 -3.96 -3.63 6.29
C SER A 30 -3.25 -4.88 6.79
N LYS A 31 -3.39 -5.14 8.09
CA LYS A 31 -2.74 -6.29 8.72
C LYS A 31 -3.17 -7.63 8.13
N SER A 32 -4.34 -7.68 7.50
CA SER A 32 -4.80 -8.92 6.86
C SER A 32 -3.96 -9.32 5.65
N HIS A 33 -3.15 -8.39 5.12
CA HIS A 33 -2.32 -8.63 3.96
C HIS A 33 -0.85 -8.94 4.32
N ILE A 34 -0.49 -8.92 5.60
CA ILE A 34 0.91 -9.00 6.00
C ILE A 34 1.62 -10.23 5.46
N ALA A 35 1.03 -11.41 5.63
CA ALA A 35 1.67 -12.65 5.19
C ALA A 35 1.95 -12.64 3.69
N GLU A 36 1.02 -12.14 2.91
CA GLU A 36 1.14 -12.09 1.45
C GLU A 36 2.11 -11.01 1.00
N ILE A 37 2.17 -9.92 1.72
CA ILE A 37 3.16 -8.87 1.44
C ILE A 37 4.57 -9.39 1.72
N VAL A 38 4.76 -10.12 2.82
CA VAL A 38 6.05 -10.74 3.13
C VAL A 38 6.45 -11.72 2.02
N GLU A 39 5.53 -12.55 1.58
CA GLU A 39 5.78 -13.48 0.49
C GLU A 39 6.20 -12.76 -0.79
N ALA A 40 5.47 -11.72 -1.15
CA ALA A 40 5.78 -10.93 -2.34
C ALA A 40 7.12 -10.21 -2.21
N PHE A 41 7.43 -9.73 -1.02
CA PHE A 41 8.71 -9.09 -0.74
C PHE A 41 9.86 -10.06 -0.95
N GLU A 42 9.74 -11.25 -0.37
CA GLU A 42 10.80 -12.26 -0.49
C GLU A 42 10.98 -12.72 -1.93
N GLU A 43 9.89 -12.86 -2.67
CA GLU A 43 9.96 -13.22 -4.08
C GLU A 43 10.69 -12.16 -4.90
N THR A 44 10.53 -10.89 -4.55
CA THR A 44 11.02 -9.75 -5.33
C THR A 44 12.41 -9.28 -4.87
N TRP A 45 12.94 -9.90 -3.84
CA TRP A 45 14.26 -9.57 -3.34
C TRP A 45 15.33 -9.82 -4.40
N PRO A 46 16.36 -8.97 -4.57
CA PRO A 46 16.60 -7.75 -3.80
C PRO A 46 15.99 -6.47 -4.41
N ASP A 47 15.35 -6.57 -5.57
CA ASP A 47 14.87 -5.41 -6.32
C ASP A 47 13.86 -4.59 -5.52
N VAL A 48 13.08 -5.24 -4.67
CA VAL A 48 12.08 -4.58 -3.85
C VAL A 48 12.69 -3.52 -2.93
N MET A 49 13.97 -3.62 -2.63
CA MET A 49 14.65 -2.66 -1.76
C MET A 49 14.69 -1.25 -2.35
N ARG A 50 14.51 -1.12 -3.65
CA ARG A 50 14.44 0.20 -4.28
C ARG A 50 13.20 0.96 -3.81
N ALA A 51 12.11 0.22 -3.59
CA ALA A 51 10.85 0.81 -3.14
C ALA A 51 10.72 0.83 -1.62
N MET A 52 11.42 -0.06 -0.94
CA MET A 52 11.34 -0.18 0.51
C MET A 52 12.73 -0.15 1.15
N PRO A 53 13.50 0.93 0.95
CA PRO A 53 14.89 0.98 1.40
C PRO A 53 15.04 1.05 2.92
N TRP A 54 13.95 1.31 3.63
CA TRP A 54 13.94 1.37 5.09
C TRP A 54 13.95 -0.01 5.75
N ILE A 55 13.73 -1.08 4.96
CA ILE A 55 13.83 -2.44 5.48
C ILE A 55 15.29 -2.79 5.72
N ASN A 56 15.59 -3.33 6.90
CA ASN A 56 16.92 -3.83 7.23
C ASN A 56 16.98 -5.32 6.88
N PRO A 57 17.75 -5.71 5.84
CA PRO A 57 17.77 -7.11 5.40
C PRO A 57 18.48 -8.06 6.37
N ASP A 58 19.23 -7.52 7.33
CA ASP A 58 19.93 -8.34 8.32
C ASP A 58 19.02 -8.73 9.48
N MET A 59 17.79 -8.23 9.50
CA MET A 59 16.81 -8.54 10.55
C MET A 59 15.60 -9.21 9.91
N GLU A 60 14.77 -9.84 10.74
CA GLU A 60 13.57 -10.49 10.24
C GLU A 60 12.68 -9.48 9.51
N ILE A 61 12.17 -9.90 8.36
CA ILE A 61 11.39 -9.04 7.49
C ILE A 61 9.97 -8.82 8.02
N ARG A 62 9.34 -9.89 8.49
CA ARG A 62 7.93 -9.82 8.89
C ARG A 62 7.63 -8.76 9.95
N PRO A 63 8.39 -8.67 11.06
CA PRO A 63 8.12 -7.63 12.05
C PRO A 63 8.24 -6.21 11.48
N GLN A 64 9.16 -6.01 10.56
CA GLN A 64 9.33 -4.70 9.93
C GLN A 64 8.13 -4.35 9.07
N ILE A 65 7.60 -5.32 8.33
CA ILE A 65 6.39 -5.10 7.53
C ILE A 65 5.18 -4.90 8.43
N GLU A 66 5.09 -5.62 9.54
CA GLU A 66 4.01 -5.41 10.52
C GLU A 66 4.00 -3.98 11.04
N ASP A 67 5.17 -3.45 11.39
CA ASP A 67 5.30 -2.08 11.87
C ASP A 67 4.92 -1.08 10.76
N PHE A 68 5.35 -1.34 9.55
CA PHE A 68 5.00 -0.51 8.41
C PHE A 68 3.49 -0.45 8.19
N ILE A 69 2.82 -1.60 8.22
CA ILE A 69 1.37 -1.66 8.02
C ILE A 69 0.63 -0.94 9.16
N ARG A 70 1.06 -1.14 10.39
CA ARG A 70 0.45 -0.47 11.54
C ARG A 70 0.56 1.04 11.42
N ASP A 71 1.74 1.51 11.03
CA ASP A 71 1.98 2.94 10.85
C ASP A 71 1.17 3.49 9.67
N THR A 72 1.08 2.71 8.60
CA THR A 72 0.29 3.06 7.42
C THR A 72 -1.19 3.19 7.75
N GLU A 73 -1.74 2.27 8.52
CA GLU A 73 -3.14 2.35 8.92
C GLU A 73 -3.42 3.60 9.74
N ARG A 74 -2.52 3.89 10.67
CA ARG A 74 -2.67 5.07 11.52
C ARG A 74 -2.57 6.37 10.72
N LYS A 75 -1.56 6.49 9.87
CA LYS A 75 -1.34 7.70 9.08
C LYS A 75 -2.34 7.85 7.95
N GLY A 76 -2.86 6.72 7.44
CA GLY A 76 -3.90 6.75 6.43
C GLY A 76 -5.17 7.42 6.94
N ARG A 77 -5.49 7.20 8.21
CA ARG A 77 -6.65 7.82 8.81
C ARG A 77 -6.48 9.34 8.95
N SER A 78 -5.25 9.82 9.09
CA SER A 78 -4.99 11.25 9.19
C SER A 78 -4.80 11.92 7.84
N GLY A 79 -4.77 11.14 6.75
CA GLY A 79 -4.60 11.67 5.41
C GLY A 79 -3.17 12.02 5.04
N LEU A 80 -2.19 11.64 5.88
CA LEU A 80 -0.79 11.98 5.62
C LEU A 80 -0.13 11.03 4.62
N LEU A 81 -0.63 9.82 4.51
CA LEU A 81 -0.16 8.90 3.50
C LEU A 81 -1.27 7.92 3.14
N HIS A 82 -1.17 7.38 1.95
CA HIS A 82 -2.14 6.40 1.46
C HIS A 82 -1.36 5.26 0.83
N HIS A 83 -1.56 4.06 1.35
CA HIS A 83 -0.96 2.86 0.78
C HIS A 83 -2.03 1.85 0.42
N TRP A 84 -1.90 1.27 -0.75
CA TRP A 84 -2.80 0.24 -1.25
C TRP A 84 -2.02 -1.01 -1.57
N VAL A 85 -2.69 -2.14 -1.37
CA VAL A 85 -2.23 -3.42 -1.88
C VAL A 85 -2.88 -3.62 -3.25
N MET A 86 -2.08 -3.96 -4.24
CA MET A 86 -2.59 -4.31 -5.57
C MET A 86 -3.06 -5.75 -5.52
N ILE A 87 -4.32 -5.99 -5.82
CA ILE A 87 -4.92 -7.32 -5.69
C ILE A 87 -5.58 -7.76 -6.98
N ARG A 88 -5.36 -9.01 -7.34
CA ARG A 88 -6.03 -9.64 -8.44
C ARG A 88 -7.39 -10.13 -7.93
N PRO A 89 -8.52 -9.57 -8.46
CA PRO A 89 -9.81 -9.74 -7.79
C PRO A 89 -10.39 -11.15 -7.83
N TRP A 90 -10.02 -11.95 -8.83
CA TRP A 90 -10.63 -13.27 -8.94
C TRP A 90 -10.05 -14.32 -7.98
N ASP A 91 -8.89 -14.07 -7.42
CA ASP A 91 -8.29 -15.01 -6.46
C ASP A 91 -7.70 -14.34 -5.23
N GLY A 92 -7.73 -13.01 -5.17
CA GLY A 92 -7.19 -12.27 -4.04
C GLY A 92 -5.68 -12.23 -3.97
N PHE A 93 -4.99 -12.62 -5.04
CA PHE A 93 -3.54 -12.68 -5.05
C PHE A 93 -2.92 -11.28 -4.94
N VAL A 94 -2.00 -11.12 -4.00
CA VAL A 94 -1.32 -9.84 -3.80
C VAL A 94 -0.22 -9.68 -4.83
N ILE A 95 -0.35 -8.64 -5.65
CA ILE A 95 0.55 -8.34 -6.76
C ILE A 95 1.68 -7.42 -6.34
N GLY A 96 1.41 -6.47 -5.46
CA GLY A 96 2.39 -5.49 -5.02
C GLY A 96 1.77 -4.40 -4.17
N LEU A 97 2.52 -3.31 -4.02
CA LEU A 97 2.08 -2.16 -3.24
C LEU A 97 2.21 -0.88 -4.05
N VAL A 98 1.33 0.07 -3.79
CA VAL A 98 1.42 1.42 -4.33
C VAL A 98 1.02 2.40 -3.24
N GLY A 99 1.70 3.53 -3.16
CA GLY A 99 1.40 4.49 -2.12
C GLY A 99 1.79 5.91 -2.45
N PHE A 100 1.12 6.83 -1.79
CA PHE A 100 1.42 8.25 -1.83
C PHE A 100 1.74 8.70 -0.41
N ASP A 101 2.88 9.33 -0.24
CA ASP A 101 3.27 9.94 1.02
C ASP A 101 3.25 11.46 0.84
N ARG A 102 2.61 12.15 1.77
CA ARG A 102 2.67 13.59 1.77
C ARG A 102 3.96 14.04 2.45
N VAL A 103 4.78 14.76 1.70
CA VAL A 103 6.05 15.26 2.19
C VAL A 103 6.00 16.78 2.19
N THR A 104 6.34 17.39 3.33
CA THR A 104 6.43 18.85 3.44
C THR A 104 7.88 19.25 3.48
N ARG A 105 8.28 20.07 2.52
CA ARG A 105 9.63 20.65 2.47
C ARG A 105 9.52 22.14 2.41
N SER A 106 10.15 22.81 3.37
CA SER A 106 10.00 24.26 3.50
C SER A 106 8.53 24.61 3.63
N LYS A 107 8.03 25.44 2.72
CA LYS A 107 6.64 25.87 2.74
C LYS A 107 5.79 25.11 1.74
N ARG A 108 6.33 24.04 1.14
CA ARG A 108 5.64 23.28 0.12
C ARG A 108 5.30 21.88 0.62
N ALA A 109 4.07 21.48 0.37
CA ALA A 109 3.67 20.09 0.54
C ALA A 109 3.69 19.43 -0.83
N THR A 110 4.38 18.29 -0.94
CA THR A 110 4.43 17.52 -2.16
C THR A 110 4.05 16.08 -1.84
N TRP A 111 3.68 15.32 -2.89
CA TRP A 111 3.36 13.93 -2.73
C TRP A 111 4.43 13.07 -3.41
N ASN A 112 4.92 12.08 -2.69
CA ASN A 112 5.78 11.06 -3.26
C ASN A 112 4.95 9.85 -3.65
N LEU A 113 5.14 9.38 -4.87
CA LEU A 113 4.52 8.16 -5.34
C LEU A 113 5.56 7.06 -5.33
N GLY A 114 5.24 5.95 -4.67
CA GLY A 114 6.08 4.76 -4.69
C GLY A 114 5.26 3.54 -5.03
N TYR A 115 5.88 2.58 -5.70
CA TYR A 115 5.22 1.33 -6.01
C TYR A 115 6.24 0.23 -6.28
N TRP A 116 5.80 -1.00 -6.12
CA TRP A 116 6.56 -2.16 -6.61
C TRP A 116 5.59 -3.31 -6.90
N VAL A 117 6.01 -4.17 -7.80
CA VAL A 117 5.24 -5.32 -8.24
C VAL A 117 6.09 -6.56 -8.03
N ARG A 118 5.49 -7.64 -7.50
CA ARG A 118 6.23 -8.89 -7.27
C ARG A 118 6.74 -9.43 -8.60
N SER A 119 7.89 -10.10 -8.54
CA SER A 119 8.61 -10.51 -9.74
C SER A 119 7.77 -11.30 -10.73
N SER A 120 6.97 -12.22 -10.24
CA SER A 120 6.17 -13.10 -11.11
C SER A 120 5.07 -12.36 -11.86
N GLU A 121 4.73 -11.14 -11.42
CA GLU A 121 3.63 -10.37 -12.01
C GLU A 121 4.09 -9.10 -12.70
N GLN A 122 5.39 -8.91 -12.84
CA GLN A 122 5.91 -7.75 -13.56
C GLN A 122 5.63 -7.86 -15.05
N ARG A 123 5.61 -6.70 -15.73
CA ARG A 123 5.37 -6.58 -17.17
C ARG A 123 3.92 -6.84 -17.59
N HIS A 124 2.99 -6.78 -16.63
CA HIS A 124 1.56 -6.86 -16.92
C HIS A 124 0.88 -5.50 -16.86
N GLY A 125 1.66 -4.44 -16.67
CA GLY A 125 1.11 -3.09 -16.60
C GLY A 125 0.40 -2.73 -15.32
N TYR A 126 0.54 -3.52 -14.27
CA TYR A 126 -0.17 -3.26 -13.01
C TYR A 126 0.22 -1.94 -12.38
N ALA A 127 1.51 -1.65 -12.30
CA ALA A 127 1.96 -0.40 -11.71
C ALA A 127 1.42 0.80 -12.47
N ARG A 128 1.50 0.75 -13.78
CA ARG A 128 1.02 1.82 -14.65
C ARG A 128 -0.48 2.03 -14.48
N ARG A 129 -1.25 0.94 -14.46
CA ARG A 129 -2.70 1.02 -14.31
C ARG A 129 -3.09 1.56 -12.95
N SER A 130 -2.30 1.26 -11.92
CA SER A 130 -2.57 1.76 -10.57
C SER A 130 -2.38 3.26 -10.45
N ILE A 131 -1.53 3.85 -11.27
CA ILE A 131 -1.23 5.27 -11.21
C ILE A 131 -2.23 6.07 -12.03
N ASP A 132 -2.71 5.50 -13.10
CA ASP A 132 -3.70 6.15 -13.95
C ASP A 132 -5.08 6.15 -13.29
#